data_62b8e6c0012cf51bae2d18985ccf8bf9
#
_entry.id   62b8e6c0012cf51bae2d18985ccf8bf9
#
_cell.length_a   1.000
_cell.length_b   1.000
_cell.length_c   1.000
_cell.angle_alpha   90.00
_cell.angle_beta   90.00
_cell.angle_gamma   90.00
#
_symmetry.space_group_name_H-M   'P 1'
#
loop_
_entity.id
_entity.type
_entity.pdbx_description
1 polymer ?
#
loop_
_entity_poly.entity_id
_entity_poly.type
_entity_poly.pdbx_seq_one_letter_code
_entity_poly.pdbx_strand_id
1 'polypeptide(L)'
;MRSSLVRQILILAVLALVPAVGEAIYFRHKISWRSAILPSEMVTVDQARAWGENVIWVDARPDEEFARDHIPAALSLNEDRWNELLPQFLAAWSPGKKIVVYCSSLGCNASREVARRLRREAQLPDVFVLKGGWEGWLKTR
;
A
#
# COMPACT_ATOMS: atom_id res chain seq x y z
N MET A 1 -28.10 -35.12 -33.27
CA MET A 1 -27.00 -34.17 -33.54
C MET A 1 -27.00 -32.93 -32.62
N ARG A 2 -28.13 -32.32 -32.33
CA ARG A 2 -28.20 -31.13 -31.45
C ARG A 2 -27.75 -31.36 -29.99
N SER A 3 -28.08 -32.52 -29.41
CA SER A 3 -27.70 -32.84 -28.02
C SER A 3 -26.18 -33.04 -27.81
N SER A 4 -25.48 -33.51 -28.83
CA SER A 4 -24.02 -33.69 -28.80
C SER A 4 -23.30 -32.33 -28.82
N LEU A 5 -23.75 -31.40 -29.64
CA LEU A 5 -23.21 -30.04 -29.73
C LEU A 5 -23.41 -29.28 -28.43
N VAL A 6 -24.59 -29.33 -27.83
CA VAL A 6 -24.87 -28.68 -26.54
C VAL A 6 -23.96 -29.24 -25.42
N ARG A 7 -23.77 -30.53 -25.36
CA ARG A 7 -22.87 -31.18 -24.40
C ARG A 7 -21.41 -30.76 -24.60
N GLN A 8 -20.95 -30.67 -25.84
CA GLN A 8 -19.59 -30.20 -26.14
C GLN A 8 -19.38 -28.74 -25.72
N ILE A 9 -20.33 -27.87 -26.00
CA ILE A 9 -20.29 -26.45 -25.59
C ILE A 9 -20.25 -26.32 -24.05
N LEU A 10 -21.05 -27.12 -23.33
CA LEU A 10 -21.05 -27.13 -21.87
C LEU A 10 -19.71 -27.61 -21.30
N ILE A 11 -19.12 -28.66 -21.87
CA ILE A 11 -17.80 -29.15 -21.42
C ILE A 11 -16.72 -28.10 -21.65
N LEU A 12 -16.71 -27.46 -22.82
CA LEU A 12 -15.74 -26.40 -23.11
C LEU A 12 -15.94 -25.17 -22.18
N ALA A 13 -17.19 -24.77 -21.90
CA ALA A 13 -17.48 -23.68 -20.96
C ALA A 13 -17.00 -24.01 -19.55
N VAL A 14 -17.21 -25.24 -19.07
CA VAL A 14 -16.72 -25.67 -17.74
C VAL A 14 -15.18 -25.68 -17.69
N LEU A 15 -14.54 -26.23 -18.73
CA LEU A 15 -13.07 -26.23 -18.81
C LEU A 15 -12.45 -24.84 -18.86
N ALA A 16 -13.14 -23.87 -19.43
CA ALA A 16 -12.68 -22.48 -19.45
C ALA A 16 -12.97 -21.73 -18.13
N LEU A 17 -14.12 -21.98 -17.50
CA LEU A 17 -14.54 -21.31 -16.28
C LEU A 17 -13.77 -21.76 -15.03
N VAL A 18 -13.42 -23.04 -14.92
CA VAL A 18 -12.73 -23.58 -13.73
C VAL A 18 -11.39 -22.88 -13.47
N PRO A 19 -10.47 -22.77 -14.45
CA PRO A 19 -9.22 -22.04 -14.21
C PRO A 19 -9.44 -20.54 -13.97
N ALA A 20 -10.36 -19.91 -14.71
CA ALA A 20 -10.67 -18.48 -14.52
C ALA A 20 -11.21 -18.16 -13.14
N VAL A 21 -12.07 -19.00 -12.60
CA VAL A 21 -12.58 -18.86 -11.22
C VAL A 21 -11.47 -19.12 -10.20
N GLY A 22 -10.62 -20.13 -10.44
CA GLY A 22 -9.48 -20.44 -9.59
C GLY A 22 -8.50 -19.25 -9.50
N GLU A 23 -8.16 -18.66 -10.63
CA GLU A 23 -7.33 -17.45 -10.67
C GLU A 23 -8.01 -16.25 -10.00
N ALA A 24 -9.29 -16.01 -10.27
CA ALA A 24 -10.05 -14.94 -9.65
C ALA A 24 -10.07 -15.06 -8.11
N ILE A 25 -10.21 -16.26 -7.57
CA ILE A 25 -10.16 -16.52 -6.13
C ILE A 25 -8.75 -16.33 -5.59
N TYR A 26 -7.72 -16.84 -6.29
CA TYR A 26 -6.32 -16.72 -5.89
C TYR A 26 -5.86 -15.25 -5.86
N PHE A 27 -6.20 -14.47 -6.89
CA PHE A 27 -5.82 -13.07 -7.01
C PHE A 27 -6.73 -12.11 -6.24
N ARG A 28 -7.92 -12.56 -5.82
CA ARG A 28 -8.88 -11.73 -5.06
C ARG A 28 -8.26 -11.08 -3.82
N HIS A 29 -7.31 -11.73 -3.17
CA HIS A 29 -6.59 -11.21 -2.01
C HIS A 29 -5.32 -10.44 -2.37
N LYS A 30 -4.78 -10.61 -3.59
CA LYS A 30 -3.57 -9.92 -4.05
C LYS A 30 -3.84 -8.63 -4.81
N ILE A 31 -5.01 -8.51 -5.43
CA ILE A 31 -5.39 -7.30 -6.15
C ILE A 31 -6.34 -6.51 -5.24
N SER A 32 -5.80 -5.46 -4.63
CA SER A 32 -6.62 -4.48 -3.91
C SER A 32 -7.42 -3.65 -4.91
N TRP A 33 -8.62 -4.11 -5.23
CA TRP A 33 -9.60 -3.38 -6.06
C TRP A 33 -10.23 -2.19 -5.32
N ARG A 34 -9.81 -1.95 -4.08
CA ARG A 34 -10.45 -0.96 -3.21
C ARG A 34 -9.53 0.22 -2.94
N SER A 35 -10.04 1.35 -3.30
CA SER A 35 -9.64 2.70 -2.95
C SER A 35 -8.45 3.23 -3.76
N ALA A 36 -8.79 3.87 -4.87
CA ALA A 36 -7.96 4.99 -5.32
C ALA A 36 -7.76 5.91 -4.11
N ILE A 37 -6.52 6.11 -3.68
CA ILE A 37 -6.21 7.17 -2.73
C ILE A 37 -6.68 8.47 -3.35
N LEU A 38 -7.48 9.22 -2.62
CA LEU A 38 -7.97 10.50 -3.10
C LEU A 38 -6.75 11.42 -3.35
N PRO A 39 -6.77 12.25 -4.37
CA PRO A 39 -5.70 13.24 -4.60
C PRO A 39 -5.40 14.11 -3.37
N SER A 40 -6.40 14.36 -2.53
CA SER A 40 -6.27 15.07 -1.26
C SER A 40 -5.47 14.32 -0.18
N GLU A 41 -5.29 13.01 -0.34
CA GLU A 41 -4.51 12.17 0.56
C GLU A 41 -3.06 11.99 0.10
N MET A 42 -2.70 12.58 -1.03
CA MET A 42 -1.35 12.52 -1.58
C MET A 42 -0.63 13.86 -1.37
N VAL A 43 0.61 13.80 -0.91
CA VAL A 43 1.46 14.97 -0.66
C VAL A 43 2.77 14.87 -1.42
N THR A 44 3.28 16.00 -1.86
CA THR A 44 4.63 16.08 -2.44
C THR A 44 5.69 16.13 -1.33
N VAL A 45 6.95 15.90 -1.69
CA VAL A 45 8.08 16.02 -0.76
C VAL A 45 8.14 17.43 -0.15
N ASP A 46 7.95 18.47 -0.96
CA ASP A 46 8.02 19.86 -0.50
C ASP A 46 6.88 20.21 0.45
N GLN A 47 5.67 19.73 0.16
CA GLN A 47 4.52 19.90 1.07
C GLN A 47 4.77 19.20 2.41
N ALA A 48 5.29 17.99 2.40
CA ALA A 48 5.59 17.26 3.63
C ALA A 48 6.73 17.91 4.42
N ARG A 49 7.79 18.40 3.76
CA ARG A 49 8.89 19.14 4.40
C ARG A 49 8.42 20.45 5.03
N ALA A 50 7.46 21.14 4.41
CA ALA A 50 6.90 22.38 4.95
C ALA A 50 6.21 22.21 6.30
N TRP A 51 5.82 20.99 6.68
CA TRP A 51 5.27 20.69 8.01
C TRP A 51 6.34 20.56 9.11
N GLY A 52 7.63 20.54 8.74
CA GLY A 52 8.75 20.53 9.67
C GLY A 52 8.73 19.32 10.60
N GLU A 53 8.87 19.57 11.90
CA GLU A 53 8.90 18.52 12.93
C GLU A 53 7.54 17.86 13.19
N ASN A 54 6.47 18.37 12.61
CA ASN A 54 5.13 17.80 12.73
C ASN A 54 4.87 16.64 11.79
N VAL A 55 5.91 16.09 11.16
CA VAL A 55 5.84 14.92 10.26
C VAL A 55 6.49 13.70 10.88
N ILE A 56 5.83 12.57 10.76
CA ILE A 56 6.44 11.25 10.91
C ILE A 56 6.50 10.60 9.54
N TRP A 57 7.69 10.26 9.09
CA TRP A 57 7.93 9.53 7.88
C TRP A 57 7.80 8.02 8.13
N VAL A 58 7.07 7.33 7.28
CA VAL A 58 6.82 5.89 7.38
C VAL A 58 7.24 5.20 6.09
N ASP A 59 8.19 4.31 6.19
CA ASP A 59 8.66 3.48 5.08
C ASP A 59 7.87 2.16 5.03
N ALA A 60 7.12 1.97 3.96
CA ALA A 60 6.34 0.77 3.71
C ALA A 60 7.07 -0.27 2.84
N ARG A 61 8.35 -0.04 2.53
CA ARG A 61 9.19 -0.97 1.77
C ARG A 61 9.62 -2.15 2.64
N PRO A 62 10.09 -3.26 2.02
CA PRO A 62 10.71 -4.35 2.73
C PRO A 62 11.90 -3.89 3.59
N ASP A 63 12.17 -4.62 4.67
CA ASP A 63 13.24 -4.29 5.65
C ASP A 63 14.63 -4.13 5.01
N GLU A 64 14.93 -4.92 3.98
CA GLU A 64 16.22 -4.83 3.27
C GLU A 64 16.40 -3.50 2.52
N GLU A 65 15.30 -2.96 1.96
CA GLU A 65 15.32 -1.65 1.31
C GLU A 65 15.44 -0.53 2.34
N PHE A 66 14.70 -0.62 3.44
CA PHE A 66 14.80 0.31 4.55
C PHE A 66 16.21 0.34 5.15
N ALA A 67 16.79 -0.82 5.41
CA ALA A 67 18.13 -0.92 5.98
C ALA A 67 19.24 -0.37 5.06
N ARG A 68 19.02 -0.42 3.74
CA ARG A 68 19.98 0.09 2.74
C ARG A 68 20.04 1.62 2.73
N ASP A 69 18.92 2.26 2.64
CA ASP A 69 18.76 3.73 2.70
C ASP A 69 17.29 4.10 2.90
N HIS A 70 17.01 5.14 3.65
CA HIS A 70 15.65 5.60 3.95
C HIS A 70 15.62 7.12 4.21
N ILE A 71 14.44 7.72 4.25
CA ILE A 71 14.28 9.13 4.62
C ILE A 71 14.75 9.30 6.07
N PRO A 72 15.59 10.30 6.37
CA PRO A 72 16.09 10.53 7.73
C PRO A 72 14.95 10.56 8.76
N ALA A 73 15.13 9.83 9.87
CA ALA A 73 14.15 9.64 10.93
C ALA A 73 12.85 8.92 10.52
N ALA A 74 12.81 8.26 9.36
CA ALA A 74 11.67 7.43 9.00
C ALA A 74 11.60 6.16 9.86
N LEU A 75 10.39 5.72 10.13
CA LEU A 75 10.10 4.46 10.80
C LEU A 75 9.69 3.41 9.77
N SER A 76 10.22 2.19 9.90
CA SER A 76 9.76 1.06 9.08
C SER A 76 8.39 0.60 9.55
N LEU A 77 7.45 0.47 8.61
CA LEU A 77 6.15 -0.12 8.85
C LEU A 77 5.63 -0.76 7.56
N ASN A 78 6.03 -2.00 7.32
CA ASN A 78 5.62 -2.77 6.14
C ASN A 78 4.48 -3.75 6.47
N GLU A 79 3.86 -4.30 5.42
CA GLU A 79 2.73 -5.22 5.57
C GLU A 79 3.15 -6.58 6.14
N ASP A 80 4.36 -7.03 5.82
CA ASP A 80 4.85 -8.37 6.20
C ASP A 80 5.05 -8.49 7.72
N ARG A 81 5.49 -7.41 8.35
CA ARG A 81 5.74 -7.34 9.80
C ARG A 81 4.81 -6.38 10.53
N TRP A 82 3.63 -6.13 9.97
CA TRP A 82 2.68 -5.17 10.51
C TRP A 82 2.43 -5.28 12.02
N ASN A 83 2.11 -6.49 12.49
CA ASN A 83 1.76 -6.72 13.89
C ASN A 83 2.93 -6.46 14.87
N GLU A 84 4.15 -6.60 14.40
CA GLU A 84 5.36 -6.35 15.17
C GLU A 84 5.75 -4.87 15.16
N LEU A 85 5.65 -4.22 14.00
CA LEU A 85 6.11 -2.86 13.80
C LEU A 85 5.07 -1.81 14.24
N LEU A 86 3.78 -2.10 14.15
CA LEU A 86 2.73 -1.16 14.54
C LEU A 86 2.83 -0.67 15.98
N PRO A 87 3.08 -1.52 17.01
CA PRO A 87 3.25 -1.03 18.38
C PRO A 87 4.44 -0.08 18.55
N GLN A 88 5.55 -0.34 17.84
CA GLN A 88 6.73 0.52 17.86
C GLN A 88 6.44 1.87 17.21
N PHE A 89 5.74 1.86 16.09
CA PHE A 89 5.28 3.09 15.42
C PHE A 89 4.35 3.91 16.34
N LEU A 90 3.37 3.26 16.97
CA LEU A 90 2.42 3.93 17.87
C LEU A 90 3.11 4.54 19.10
N ALA A 91 4.18 3.92 19.61
CA ALA A 91 4.98 4.47 20.70
C ALA A 91 5.75 5.75 20.31
N ALA A 92 6.08 5.90 19.03
CA ALA A 92 6.78 7.07 18.50
C ALA A 92 5.82 8.17 18.01
N TRP A 93 4.56 7.80 17.72
CA TRP A 93 3.55 8.75 17.26
C TRP A 93 2.96 9.55 18.42
N SER A 94 2.62 10.81 18.15
CA SER A 94 1.87 11.66 19.09
C SER A 94 0.75 12.42 18.37
N PRO A 95 -0.36 12.72 19.06
CA PRO A 95 -1.46 13.50 18.50
C PRO A 95 -0.99 14.84 17.89
N GLY A 96 -1.52 15.17 16.71
CA GLY A 96 -1.18 16.36 15.95
C GLY A 96 -0.03 16.18 14.96
N LYS A 97 0.69 15.07 14.97
CA LYS A 97 1.67 14.75 13.94
C LYS A 97 1.01 14.17 12.69
N LYS A 98 1.44 14.66 11.54
CA LYS A 98 1.03 14.16 10.23
C LYS A 98 1.89 12.95 9.86
N ILE A 99 1.26 11.92 9.33
CA ILE A 99 1.92 10.68 8.96
C ILE A 99 2.07 10.65 7.43
N VAL A 100 3.29 10.53 6.93
CA VAL A 100 3.56 10.44 5.50
C VAL A 100 4.16 9.08 5.18
N VAL A 101 3.37 8.24 4.54
CA VAL A 101 3.76 6.88 4.16
C VAL A 101 4.34 6.89 2.75
N TYR A 102 5.48 6.25 2.56
CA TYR A 102 6.09 6.11 1.25
C TYR A 102 6.51 4.66 0.96
N CYS A 103 6.67 4.35 -0.31
CA CYS A 103 7.26 3.12 -0.81
C CYS A 103 8.19 3.45 -1.99
N SER A 104 8.62 2.47 -2.77
CA SER A 104 9.67 2.67 -3.79
C SER A 104 9.27 3.71 -4.85
N SER A 105 8.04 3.63 -5.42
CA SER A 105 7.61 4.48 -6.53
C SER A 105 6.11 4.80 -6.52
N LEU A 106 5.65 5.61 -7.47
CA LEU A 106 4.24 5.96 -7.68
C LEU A 106 3.31 4.74 -7.90
N GLY A 107 3.81 3.68 -8.52
CA GLY A 107 3.05 2.47 -8.83
C GLY A 107 2.95 1.48 -7.66
N CYS A 108 3.67 1.72 -6.60
CA CYS A 108 3.72 0.82 -5.46
C CYS A 108 2.43 0.91 -4.62
N ASN A 109 1.83 -0.24 -4.33
CA ASN A 109 0.60 -0.31 -3.52
C ASN A 109 0.87 -0.37 -2.01
N ALA A 110 2.09 -0.73 -1.57
CA ALA A 110 2.42 -0.91 -0.16
C ALA A 110 2.14 0.33 0.69
N SER A 111 2.57 1.52 0.25
CA SER A 111 2.29 2.76 0.99
C SER A 111 0.80 3.08 1.11
N ARG A 112 0.02 2.74 0.09
CA ARG A 112 -1.44 2.93 0.09
C ARG A 112 -2.11 1.98 1.07
N GLU A 113 -1.67 0.73 1.09
CA GLU A 113 -2.20 -0.29 1.98
C GLU A 113 -1.85 0.02 3.44
N VAL A 114 -0.59 0.37 3.73
CA VAL A 114 -0.16 0.81 5.06
C VAL A 114 -0.94 2.05 5.51
N ALA A 115 -1.09 3.07 4.65
CA ALA A 115 -1.88 4.26 4.98
C ALA A 115 -3.34 3.92 5.28
N ARG A 116 -3.95 3.02 4.49
CA ARG A 116 -5.32 2.56 4.71
C ARG A 116 -5.46 1.82 6.05
N ARG A 117 -4.52 0.95 6.40
CA ARG A 117 -4.51 0.22 7.66
C ARG A 117 -4.34 1.15 8.85
N LEU A 118 -3.44 2.13 8.78
CA LEU A 118 -3.27 3.14 9.82
C LEU A 118 -4.57 3.90 10.09
N ARG A 119 -5.31 4.29 9.04
CA ARG A 119 -6.60 4.98 9.21
C ARG A 119 -7.69 4.07 9.78
N ARG A 120 -7.78 2.83 9.32
CA ARG A 120 -8.89 1.92 9.67
C ARG A 120 -8.66 1.11 10.92
N GLU A 121 -7.46 0.58 11.10
CA GLU A 121 -7.13 -0.33 12.21
C GLU A 121 -6.62 0.45 13.42
N ALA A 122 -5.74 1.42 13.19
CA ALA A 122 -5.19 2.28 14.25
C ALA A 122 -6.00 3.57 14.47
N GLN A 123 -7.00 3.86 13.63
CA GLN A 123 -7.89 5.03 13.67
C GLN A 123 -7.12 6.37 13.72
N LEU A 124 -5.97 6.41 13.03
CA LEU A 124 -5.13 7.60 13.01
C LEU A 124 -5.62 8.61 11.97
N PRO A 125 -5.81 9.88 12.35
CA PRO A 125 -6.08 10.95 11.40
C PRO A 125 -4.78 11.36 10.66
N ASP A 126 -4.91 12.25 9.70
CA ASP A 126 -3.78 12.94 9.03
C ASP A 126 -2.72 11.98 8.45
N VAL A 127 -3.16 10.88 7.84
CA VAL A 127 -2.30 9.93 7.13
C VAL A 127 -2.30 10.24 5.65
N PHE A 128 -1.12 10.49 5.09
CA PHE A 128 -0.89 10.85 3.70
C PHE A 128 0.03 9.84 3.01
N VAL A 129 -0.01 9.82 1.70
CA VAL A 129 0.91 9.03 0.86
C VAL A 129 1.82 9.96 0.08
N LEU A 130 3.11 9.69 0.11
CA LEU A 130 4.11 10.48 -0.60
C LEU A 130 4.01 10.26 -2.11
N LYS A 131 3.75 11.33 -2.85
CA LYS A 131 3.74 11.31 -4.30
C LYS A 131 5.16 11.06 -4.85
N GLY A 132 5.32 10.01 -5.64
CA GLY A 132 6.61 9.59 -6.16
C GLY A 132 7.42 8.70 -5.24
N GLY A 133 6.99 8.50 -3.98
CA GLY A 133 7.66 7.61 -3.04
C GLY A 133 9.13 7.94 -2.82
N TRP A 134 9.95 6.91 -2.61
CA TRP A 134 11.40 7.01 -2.44
C TRP A 134 12.11 7.66 -3.64
N GLU A 135 11.71 7.28 -4.86
CA GLU A 135 12.27 7.90 -6.08
C GLU A 135 11.99 9.41 -6.14
N GLY A 136 10.81 9.83 -5.70
CA GLY A 136 10.45 11.25 -5.59
C GLY A 136 11.31 11.99 -4.57
N TRP A 137 11.57 11.37 -3.42
CA TRP A 137 12.47 11.93 -2.40
C TRP A 137 13.90 12.09 -2.93
N LEU A 138 14.45 11.08 -3.62
CA LEU A 138 15.82 11.14 -4.16
C LEU A 138 16.04 12.29 -5.14
N LYS A 139 15.01 12.69 -5.90
CA LYS A 139 15.08 13.81 -6.84
C LYS A 139 15.18 15.19 -6.16
N THR A 140 14.88 15.25 -4.86
CA THR A 140 14.87 16.49 -4.08
C THR A 140 15.98 16.56 -3.02
N ARG A 141 16.88 15.60 -3.07
CA ARG A 141 18.08 15.51 -2.22
C ARG A 141 19.15 16.50 -2.59
#